data_8cba51be4baa5df741f84081954d7505
#
_entry.id   8cba51be4baa5df741f84081954d7505
#
_cell.length_a   1.000
_cell.length_b   1.000
_cell.length_c   1.000
_cell.angle_alpha   90.00
_cell.angle_beta   90.00
_cell.angle_gamma   90.00
#
_symmetry.space_group_name_H-M   'P 1'
#
loop_
_entity.id
_entity.type
_entity.pdbx_description
1 polymer ?
#
loop_
_entity_poly.entity_id
_entity_poly.type
_entity_poly.pdbx_seq_one_letter_code
_entity_poly.pdbx_strand_id
1 'polypeptide(L)'
;MKIHHLLVLCIALFFSGCATLTKDINVKTETAPGASLADYKTFAWIASAQIVNDPHGNWEPPNFDADTEVKFLLLKELRDKGLEETMRNPDLLLVFAAGVDMQNLEFVEDPKTKMSSLQQMPKGALLVAMIDPATHYPVWVGTATGDVESGRSNEDVRKRLAYAVKKMMADWDKPAKSRY
;
A
#
# COMPACT_ATOMS: atom_id res chain seq x y z
N MET A 1 -9.30 37.86 -24.26
CA MET A 1 -9.02 36.47 -24.71
C MET A 1 -7.65 35.93 -24.28
N LYS A 2 -6.55 36.70 -24.22
CA LYS A 2 -5.20 36.20 -23.87
C LYS A 2 -5.03 35.82 -22.39
N ILE A 3 -5.72 36.45 -21.44
CA ILE A 3 -5.60 36.20 -19.99
C ILE A 3 -6.21 34.86 -19.60
N HIS A 4 -7.32 34.43 -20.22
CA HIS A 4 -7.97 33.15 -19.91
C HIS A 4 -7.12 31.96 -20.34
N HIS A 5 -6.34 32.07 -21.44
CA HIS A 5 -5.45 31.01 -21.89
C HIS A 5 -4.22 30.85 -20.97
N LEU A 6 -3.74 31.97 -20.40
CA LEU A 6 -2.63 31.96 -19.42
C LEU A 6 -3.06 31.31 -18.10
N LEU A 7 -4.28 31.58 -17.64
CA LEU A 7 -4.84 31.01 -16.40
C LEU A 7 -5.04 29.49 -16.51
N VAL A 8 -5.56 29.01 -17.65
CA VAL A 8 -5.73 27.58 -17.92
C VAL A 8 -4.39 26.84 -18.01
N LEU A 9 -3.37 27.48 -18.62
CA LEU A 9 -2.03 26.90 -18.70
C LEU A 9 -1.36 26.74 -17.32
N CYS A 10 -1.55 27.71 -16.41
CA CYS A 10 -1.01 27.64 -15.04
C CYS A 10 -1.68 26.52 -14.22
N ILE A 11 -2.97 26.25 -14.39
CA ILE A 11 -3.69 25.20 -13.66
C ILE A 11 -3.21 23.79 -14.09
N ALA A 12 -2.85 23.62 -15.36
CA ALA A 12 -2.37 22.32 -15.88
C ALA A 12 -1.00 21.91 -15.31
N LEU A 13 -0.17 22.85 -14.87
CA LEU A 13 1.18 22.57 -14.33
C LEU A 13 1.16 22.03 -12.89
N PHE A 14 0.06 22.18 -12.13
CA PHE A 14 -0.02 21.70 -10.74
C PHE A 14 -0.40 20.21 -10.63
N PHE A 15 -0.83 19.54 -11.70
CA PHE A 15 -1.25 18.13 -11.65
C PHE A 15 -0.14 17.11 -11.95
N SER A 16 1.03 17.53 -12.40
CA SER A 16 2.10 16.60 -12.84
C SER A 16 3.00 16.07 -11.72
N GLY A 17 2.96 16.63 -10.51
CA GLY A 17 3.88 16.27 -9.41
C GLY A 17 3.57 14.94 -8.70
N CYS A 18 2.31 14.50 -8.68
CA CYS A 18 1.94 13.30 -7.91
C CYS A 18 2.19 11.98 -8.64
N ALA A 19 2.24 12.00 -9.98
CA ALA A 19 2.36 10.77 -10.77
C ALA A 19 3.74 10.11 -10.67
N THR A 20 4.80 10.87 -10.39
CA THR A 20 6.17 10.34 -10.30
C THR A 20 6.47 9.71 -8.94
N LEU A 21 5.86 10.21 -7.87
CA LEU A 21 6.12 9.78 -6.49
C LEU A 21 5.67 8.34 -6.19
N THR A 22 4.72 7.82 -6.95
CA THR A 22 4.07 6.53 -6.67
C THR A 22 4.12 5.55 -7.84
N LYS A 23 4.83 5.90 -8.93
CA LYS A 23 4.89 5.10 -10.17
C LYS A 23 5.50 3.69 -9.99
N ASP A 24 6.40 3.56 -9.01
CA ASP A 24 7.08 2.33 -8.65
C ASP A 24 6.25 1.45 -7.70
N ILE A 25 5.14 1.98 -7.16
CA ILE A 25 4.30 1.23 -6.23
C ILE A 25 3.43 0.23 -7.00
N ASN A 26 3.69 -1.05 -6.75
CA ASN A 26 2.92 -2.15 -7.29
C ASN A 26 1.95 -2.67 -6.22
N VAL A 27 0.66 -2.74 -6.55
CA VAL A 27 -0.39 -3.21 -5.65
C VAL A 27 -1.04 -4.45 -6.24
N LYS A 28 -1.22 -5.48 -5.41
CA LYS A 28 -1.94 -6.72 -5.73
C LYS A 28 -2.94 -7.00 -4.63
N THR A 29 -4.12 -7.47 -5.02
CA THR A 29 -5.17 -7.88 -4.09
C THR A 29 -5.74 -9.22 -4.51
N GLU A 30 -6.09 -10.05 -3.55
CA GLU A 30 -6.77 -11.32 -3.76
C GLU A 30 -7.94 -11.45 -2.79
N THR A 31 -9.11 -11.84 -3.31
CA THR A 31 -10.28 -12.19 -2.53
C THR A 31 -10.46 -13.72 -2.57
N ALA A 32 -10.75 -14.32 -1.44
CA ALA A 32 -10.97 -15.76 -1.36
C ALA A 32 -12.16 -16.18 -2.25
N PRO A 33 -12.10 -17.31 -2.95
CA PRO A 33 -13.20 -17.81 -3.76
C PRO A 33 -14.49 -17.92 -2.94
N GLY A 34 -15.57 -17.31 -3.42
CA GLY A 34 -16.87 -17.31 -2.76
C GLY A 34 -17.03 -16.34 -1.60
N ALA A 35 -16.00 -15.60 -1.21
CA ALA A 35 -16.14 -14.53 -0.22
C ALA A 35 -16.80 -13.30 -0.86
N SER A 36 -17.80 -12.75 -0.15
CA SER A 36 -18.46 -11.49 -0.48
C SER A 36 -18.10 -10.46 0.58
N LEU A 37 -17.23 -9.52 0.26
CA LEU A 37 -16.78 -8.52 1.22
C LEU A 37 -17.88 -7.52 1.60
N ALA A 38 -18.93 -7.42 0.79
CA ALA A 38 -20.11 -6.58 1.07
C ALA A 38 -20.96 -7.09 2.25
N ASP A 39 -20.80 -8.36 2.61
CA ASP A 39 -21.57 -8.98 3.71
C ASP A 39 -21.02 -8.59 5.10
N TYR A 40 -19.77 -8.17 5.18
CA TYR A 40 -19.11 -7.77 6.41
C TYR A 40 -19.41 -6.29 6.74
N LYS A 41 -19.67 -6.01 8.01
CA LYS A 41 -20.03 -4.67 8.51
C LYS A 41 -19.10 -4.18 9.61
N THR A 42 -18.46 -5.09 10.30
CA THR A 42 -17.62 -4.78 11.47
C THR A 42 -16.27 -5.43 11.38
N PHE A 43 -15.28 -4.82 12.02
CA PHE A 43 -13.94 -5.39 12.12
C PHE A 43 -13.27 -5.09 13.46
N ALA A 44 -12.24 -5.88 13.78
CA ALA A 44 -11.31 -5.61 14.87
C ALA A 44 -9.86 -5.79 14.42
N TRP A 45 -8.98 -5.00 15.02
CA TRP A 45 -7.53 -5.19 14.86
C TRP A 45 -7.06 -6.33 15.75
N ILE A 46 -6.21 -7.22 15.22
CA ILE A 46 -5.59 -8.28 16.03
C ILE A 46 -4.08 -8.13 16.15
N ALA A 47 -3.40 -7.68 15.12
CA ALA A 47 -1.96 -7.52 15.14
C ALA A 47 -1.46 -6.55 14.07
N SER A 48 -0.28 -5.97 14.33
CA SER A 48 0.58 -5.38 13.32
C SER A 48 2.02 -5.84 13.54
N ALA A 49 2.82 -5.86 12.49
CA ALA A 49 4.22 -6.23 12.54
C ALA A 49 5.07 -5.30 11.68
N GLN A 50 6.29 -5.03 12.13
CA GLN A 50 7.33 -4.41 11.34
C GLN A 50 8.45 -5.42 11.07
N ILE A 51 8.87 -5.53 9.81
CA ILE A 51 9.91 -6.47 9.38
C ILE A 51 11.00 -5.67 8.67
N VAL A 52 12.21 -5.67 9.21
CA VAL A 52 13.35 -4.96 8.62
C VAL A 52 14.47 -5.93 8.36
N ASN A 53 14.85 -6.08 7.08
CA ASN A 53 16.04 -6.79 6.65
C ASN A 53 17.10 -5.77 6.23
N ASP A 54 17.89 -5.32 7.19
CA ASP A 54 18.94 -4.32 7.01
C ASP A 54 20.20 -4.68 7.82
N PRO A 55 20.97 -5.67 7.37
CA PRO A 55 22.16 -6.14 8.11
C PRO A 55 23.28 -5.10 8.21
N HIS A 56 23.24 -4.05 7.41
CA HIS A 56 24.28 -3.01 7.37
C HIS A 56 23.85 -1.69 8.04
N GLY A 57 22.60 -1.57 8.50
CA GLY A 57 22.09 -0.36 9.16
C GLY A 57 21.99 0.86 8.21
N ASN A 58 21.66 0.63 6.95
CA ASN A 58 21.58 1.67 5.93
C ASN A 58 20.18 2.30 5.84
N TRP A 59 19.17 1.66 6.46
CA TRP A 59 17.81 2.17 6.44
C TRP A 59 17.58 3.18 7.55
N GLU A 60 17.10 4.34 7.15
CA GLU A 60 16.65 5.38 8.05
C GLU A 60 15.11 5.32 8.14
N PRO A 61 14.54 4.94 9.31
CA PRO A 61 13.09 4.92 9.48
C PRO A 61 12.53 6.35 9.37
N PRO A 62 11.28 6.50 8.89
CA PRO A 62 10.63 7.81 8.88
C PRO A 62 10.49 8.34 10.33
N ASN A 63 10.61 9.65 10.48
CA ASN A 63 10.46 10.31 11.77
C ASN A 63 8.97 10.50 12.14
N PHE A 64 8.20 9.42 12.08
CA PHE A 64 6.82 9.32 12.56
C PHE A 64 6.47 7.84 12.78
N ASP A 65 5.43 7.59 13.55
CA ASP A 65 4.91 6.23 13.78
C ASP A 65 4.17 5.73 12.54
N ALA A 66 4.86 4.91 11.73
CA ALA A 66 4.31 4.35 10.51
C ALA A 66 3.16 3.36 10.77
N ASP A 67 3.16 2.66 11.92
CA ASP A 67 2.10 1.75 12.31
C ASP A 67 0.79 2.51 12.55
N THR A 68 0.85 3.57 13.34
CA THR A 68 -0.28 4.47 13.57
C THR A 68 -0.78 5.11 12.28
N GLU A 69 0.12 5.53 11.38
CA GLU A 69 -0.26 6.10 10.08
C GLU A 69 -1.00 5.09 9.21
N VAL A 70 -0.49 3.85 9.10
CA VAL A 70 -1.14 2.78 8.32
C VAL A 70 -2.51 2.44 8.90
N LYS A 71 -2.63 2.31 10.23
CA LYS A 71 -3.93 2.10 10.90
C LYS A 71 -4.93 3.20 10.58
N PHE A 72 -4.50 4.45 10.68
CA PHE A 72 -5.36 5.61 10.37
C PHE A 72 -5.84 5.58 8.91
N LEU A 73 -4.95 5.30 7.96
CA LEU A 73 -5.29 5.22 6.55
C LEU A 73 -6.27 4.08 6.25
N LEU A 74 -6.01 2.89 6.81
CA LEU A 74 -6.90 1.73 6.66
C LEU A 74 -8.26 1.99 7.31
N LEU A 75 -8.30 2.56 8.51
CA LEU A 75 -9.54 2.90 9.21
C LEU A 75 -10.41 3.85 8.37
N LYS A 76 -9.80 4.85 7.75
CA LYS A 76 -10.52 5.77 6.87
C LYS A 76 -11.14 5.04 5.68
N GLU A 77 -10.35 4.24 4.96
CA GLU A 77 -10.85 3.50 3.79
C GLU A 77 -11.94 2.48 4.16
N LEU A 78 -11.82 1.81 5.31
CA LEU A 78 -12.81 0.85 5.80
C LEU A 78 -14.13 1.54 6.16
N ARG A 79 -14.06 2.71 6.82
CA ARG A 79 -15.26 3.52 7.14
C ARG A 79 -15.95 4.03 5.87
N ASP A 80 -15.18 4.45 4.87
CA ASP A 80 -15.73 4.88 3.57
C ASP A 80 -16.47 3.73 2.86
N LYS A 81 -16.15 2.47 3.20
CA LYS A 81 -16.85 1.27 2.72
C LYS A 81 -17.96 0.77 3.65
N GLY A 82 -18.25 1.51 4.71
CA GLY A 82 -19.33 1.21 5.65
C GLY A 82 -19.00 0.17 6.71
N LEU A 83 -17.68 -0.12 6.95
CA LEU A 83 -17.26 -0.97 8.05
C LEU A 83 -16.99 -0.15 9.32
N GLU A 84 -17.42 -0.67 10.46
CA GLU A 84 -17.22 -0.07 11.78
C GLU A 84 -16.27 -0.92 12.63
N GLU A 85 -15.39 -0.25 13.37
CA GLU A 85 -14.52 -0.92 14.33
C GLU A 85 -15.32 -1.35 15.56
N THR A 86 -15.15 -2.60 15.99
CA THR A 86 -15.80 -3.14 17.18
C THR A 86 -14.90 -4.08 17.95
N MET A 87 -15.02 -4.09 19.29
CA MET A 87 -14.33 -5.04 20.14
C MET A 87 -15.17 -6.29 20.45
N ARG A 88 -16.42 -6.33 19.99
CA ARG A 88 -17.36 -7.42 20.29
C ARG A 88 -17.85 -8.08 19.00
N ASN A 89 -17.56 -9.37 18.88
CA ASN A 89 -18.01 -10.20 17.74
C ASN A 89 -17.81 -9.51 16.38
N PRO A 90 -16.58 -9.12 16.01
CA PRO A 90 -16.32 -8.53 14.71
C PRO A 90 -16.59 -9.53 13.59
N ASP A 91 -17.06 -9.04 12.45
CA ASP A 91 -17.21 -9.85 11.24
C ASP A 91 -15.86 -10.18 10.58
N LEU A 92 -14.87 -9.30 10.77
CA LEU A 92 -13.52 -9.44 10.24
C LEU A 92 -12.47 -9.15 11.30
N LEU A 93 -11.37 -9.90 11.23
CA LEU A 93 -10.14 -9.63 11.97
C LEU A 93 -9.10 -9.07 11.02
N LEU A 94 -8.55 -7.90 11.34
CA LEU A 94 -7.53 -7.23 10.53
C LEU A 94 -6.14 -7.41 11.11
N VAL A 95 -5.20 -7.71 10.22
CA VAL A 95 -3.77 -7.74 10.50
C VAL A 95 -3.04 -7.04 9.35
N PHE A 96 -1.96 -6.33 9.66
CA PHE A 96 -1.06 -5.84 8.64
C PHE A 96 0.41 -6.02 9.06
N ALA A 97 1.27 -6.08 8.06
CA ALA A 97 2.71 -6.07 8.24
C ALA A 97 3.33 -5.05 7.29
N ALA A 98 4.18 -4.18 7.81
CA ALA A 98 5.01 -3.30 7.01
C ALA A 98 6.47 -3.76 7.08
N GLY A 99 7.18 -3.73 5.97
CA GLY A 99 8.56 -4.21 5.95
C GLY A 99 9.44 -3.45 4.98
N VAL A 100 10.75 -3.55 5.23
CA VAL A 100 11.80 -3.05 4.35
C VAL A 100 12.84 -4.14 4.15
N ASP A 101 13.20 -4.41 2.90
CA ASP A 101 14.30 -5.27 2.52
C ASP A 101 15.38 -4.44 1.81
N MET A 102 16.45 -4.13 2.54
CA MET A 102 17.57 -3.36 2.04
C MET A 102 18.53 -4.23 1.20
N GLN A 103 18.37 -5.55 1.21
CA GLN A 103 19.21 -6.51 0.45
C GLN A 103 18.52 -7.02 -0.82
N ASN A 104 17.31 -6.53 -1.14
CA ASN A 104 16.60 -6.94 -2.35
C ASN A 104 17.46 -6.71 -3.61
N LEU A 105 17.51 -7.69 -4.48
CA LEU A 105 18.28 -7.67 -5.74
C LEU A 105 17.33 -7.72 -6.93
N GLU A 106 17.55 -6.84 -7.92
CA GLU A 106 16.80 -6.81 -9.16
C GLU A 106 17.72 -6.74 -10.38
N PHE A 107 17.25 -7.29 -11.51
CA PHE A 107 17.91 -7.08 -12.78
C PHE A 107 17.54 -5.69 -13.33
N VAL A 108 18.55 -4.85 -13.50
CA VAL A 108 18.41 -3.50 -14.05
C VAL A 108 19.05 -3.47 -15.45
N GLU A 109 18.25 -3.12 -16.46
CA GLU A 109 18.73 -2.97 -17.83
C GLU A 109 19.39 -1.60 -18.00
N ASP A 110 20.62 -1.57 -18.50
CA ASP A 110 21.26 -0.33 -18.95
C ASP A 110 20.53 0.18 -20.21
N PRO A 111 19.98 1.40 -20.19
CA PRO A 111 19.20 1.93 -21.30
C PRO A 111 20.01 2.11 -22.60
N LYS A 112 21.35 2.21 -22.50
CA LYS A 112 22.26 2.41 -23.65
C LYS A 112 22.76 1.09 -24.23
N THR A 113 23.23 0.19 -23.36
CA THR A 113 23.86 -1.06 -23.80
C THR A 113 22.88 -2.22 -23.91
N LYS A 114 21.67 -2.09 -23.34
CA LYS A 114 20.67 -3.15 -23.26
C LYS A 114 21.11 -4.39 -22.47
N MET A 115 22.22 -4.28 -21.78
CA MET A 115 22.73 -5.35 -20.92
C MET A 115 22.07 -5.23 -19.53
N SER A 116 21.67 -6.37 -18.97
CA SER A 116 21.12 -6.41 -17.61
C SER A 116 22.23 -6.75 -16.61
N SER A 117 22.22 -6.04 -15.49
CA SER A 117 23.07 -6.31 -14.34
C SER A 117 22.22 -6.51 -13.09
N LEU A 118 22.69 -7.34 -12.16
CA LEU A 118 22.05 -7.53 -10.87
C LEU A 118 22.47 -6.37 -9.95
N GLN A 119 21.50 -5.59 -9.48
CA GLN A 119 21.73 -4.43 -8.63
C GLN A 119 20.93 -4.54 -7.35
N GLN A 120 21.47 -4.00 -6.27
CA GLN A 120 20.76 -3.88 -5.00
C GLN A 120 19.74 -2.74 -5.12
N MET A 121 18.48 -3.10 -4.99
CA MET A 121 17.33 -2.20 -5.10
C MET A 121 16.43 -2.36 -3.88
N PRO A 122 16.66 -1.58 -2.80
CA PRO A 122 15.88 -1.70 -1.57
C PRO A 122 14.37 -1.57 -1.81
N LYS A 123 13.59 -2.45 -1.19
CA LYS A 123 12.12 -2.47 -1.32
C LYS A 123 11.42 -2.33 0.00
N GLY A 124 10.37 -1.53 -0.03
CA GLY A 124 9.35 -1.50 1.03
C GLY A 124 8.15 -2.34 0.64
N ALA A 125 7.51 -2.95 1.61
CA ALA A 125 6.29 -3.72 1.43
C ALA A 125 5.27 -3.41 2.53
N LEU A 126 3.99 -3.41 2.15
CA LEU A 126 2.85 -3.39 3.05
C LEU A 126 1.94 -4.56 2.69
N LEU A 127 1.65 -5.41 3.66
CA LEU A 127 0.67 -6.49 3.55
C LEU A 127 -0.48 -6.19 4.50
N VAL A 128 -1.71 -6.35 4.03
CA VAL A 128 -2.93 -6.28 4.83
C VAL A 128 -3.73 -7.55 4.59
N ALA A 129 -4.17 -8.20 5.64
CA ALA A 129 -5.06 -9.36 5.53
C ALA A 129 -6.31 -9.17 6.39
N MET A 130 -7.43 -9.63 5.86
CA MET A 130 -8.72 -9.69 6.53
C MET A 130 -9.12 -11.15 6.69
N ILE A 131 -9.38 -11.54 7.92
CA ILE A 131 -9.59 -12.92 8.34
C ILE A 131 -11.01 -13.05 8.87
N ASP A 132 -11.73 -14.07 8.42
CA ASP A 132 -13.01 -14.45 8.99
C ASP A 132 -12.78 -15.12 10.36
N PRO A 133 -13.33 -14.57 11.46
CA PRO A 133 -13.13 -15.12 12.81
C PRO A 133 -13.78 -16.51 12.98
N ALA A 134 -14.78 -16.88 12.19
CA ALA A 134 -15.45 -18.17 12.30
C ALA A 134 -14.62 -19.30 11.66
N THR A 135 -13.96 -19.02 10.55
CA THR A 135 -13.17 -20.01 9.82
C THR A 135 -11.68 -19.92 10.09
N HIS A 136 -11.19 -18.78 10.58
CA HIS A 136 -9.78 -18.42 10.76
C HIS A 136 -8.98 -18.37 9.45
N TYR A 137 -9.65 -18.30 8.29
CA TYR A 137 -9.00 -18.15 7.00
C TYR A 137 -9.08 -16.71 6.49
N PRO A 138 -8.05 -16.24 5.76
CA PRO A 138 -8.11 -14.94 5.11
C PRO A 138 -9.17 -14.96 4.01
N VAL A 139 -10.06 -13.98 4.05
CA VAL A 139 -11.08 -13.72 3.02
C VAL A 139 -10.60 -12.71 2.00
N TRP A 140 -9.63 -11.87 2.39
CA TRP A 140 -9.00 -10.91 1.50
C TRP A 140 -7.58 -10.61 1.93
N VAL A 141 -6.69 -10.44 0.95
CA VAL A 141 -5.30 -10.03 1.16
C VAL A 141 -4.94 -8.96 0.15
N GLY A 142 -4.31 -7.90 0.62
CA GLY A 142 -3.72 -6.85 -0.20
C GLY A 142 -2.23 -6.72 0.08
N THR A 143 -1.44 -6.51 -0.97
CA THR A 143 -0.01 -6.23 -0.87
C THR A 143 0.35 -5.01 -1.69
N ALA A 144 1.24 -4.19 -1.18
CA ALA A 144 1.87 -3.10 -1.92
C ALA A 144 3.39 -3.20 -1.75
N THR A 145 4.13 -3.04 -2.84
CA THR A 145 5.59 -2.97 -2.83
C THR A 145 6.05 -1.72 -3.56
N GLY A 146 7.16 -1.15 -3.14
CA GLY A 146 7.73 0.04 -3.77
C GLY A 146 9.18 0.26 -3.38
N ASP A 147 9.88 1.11 -4.12
CA ASP A 147 11.28 1.41 -3.89
C ASP A 147 11.49 2.20 -2.59
N VAL A 148 12.54 1.84 -1.85
CA VAL A 148 13.03 2.60 -0.72
C VAL A 148 14.19 3.47 -1.18
N GLU A 149 14.02 4.79 -1.08
CA GLU A 149 15.04 5.77 -1.41
C GLU A 149 15.49 6.49 -0.13
N SER A 150 16.80 6.56 0.08
CA SER A 150 17.39 7.32 1.18
C SER A 150 17.06 8.82 1.06
N GLY A 151 16.81 9.48 2.19
CA GLY A 151 16.53 10.92 2.24
C GLY A 151 15.13 11.33 1.76
N ARG A 152 14.22 10.37 1.54
CA ARG A 152 12.83 10.69 1.21
C ARG A 152 12.16 11.43 2.37
N SER A 153 11.47 12.53 2.07
CA SER A 153 10.79 13.31 3.11
C SER A 153 9.67 12.51 3.79
N ASN A 154 9.40 12.81 5.07
CA ASN A 154 8.29 12.18 5.80
C ASN A 154 6.94 12.40 5.12
N GLU A 155 6.74 13.56 4.50
CA GLU A 155 5.52 13.89 3.75
C GLU A 155 5.37 12.96 2.52
N ASP A 156 6.45 12.73 1.80
CA ASP A 156 6.42 11.84 0.64
C ASP A 156 6.20 10.38 1.05
N VAL A 157 6.80 9.93 2.16
CA VAL A 157 6.52 8.59 2.72
C VAL A 157 5.03 8.45 3.07
N ARG A 158 4.42 9.46 3.74
CA ARG A 158 2.97 9.45 4.03
C ARG A 158 2.12 9.41 2.76
N LYS A 159 2.45 10.22 1.76
CA LYS A 159 1.75 10.20 0.46
C LYS A 159 1.82 8.84 -0.22
N ARG A 160 2.98 8.18 -0.16
CA ARG A 160 3.17 6.83 -0.71
C ARG A 160 2.36 5.79 0.03
N LEU A 161 2.36 5.82 1.37
CA LEU A 161 1.52 4.94 2.20
C LEU A 161 0.02 5.17 1.90
N ALA A 162 -0.41 6.42 1.85
CA ALA A 162 -1.79 6.76 1.52
C ALA A 162 -2.20 6.26 0.12
N TYR A 163 -1.32 6.41 -0.87
CA TYR A 163 -1.55 5.87 -2.21
C TYR A 163 -1.67 4.34 -2.19
N ALA A 164 -0.73 3.65 -1.52
CA ALA A 164 -0.70 2.19 -1.44
C ALA A 164 -1.99 1.65 -0.80
N VAL A 165 -2.40 2.18 0.36
CA VAL A 165 -3.62 1.79 1.05
C VAL A 165 -4.86 2.07 0.20
N LYS A 166 -5.01 3.29 -0.32
CA LYS A 166 -6.13 3.66 -1.19
C LYS A 166 -6.24 2.76 -2.41
N LYS A 167 -5.11 2.47 -3.07
CA LYS A 167 -5.06 1.62 -4.26
C LYS A 167 -5.42 0.17 -3.94
N MET A 168 -4.95 -0.35 -2.81
CA MET A 168 -5.30 -1.67 -2.28
C MET A 168 -6.80 -1.78 -2.05
N MET A 169 -7.37 -0.80 -1.33
CA MET A 169 -8.78 -0.79 -0.97
C MET A 169 -9.72 -0.47 -2.14
N ALA A 170 -9.22 0.12 -3.23
CA ALA A 170 -10.03 0.35 -4.44
C ALA A 170 -10.50 -0.94 -5.13
N ASP A 171 -9.84 -2.06 -4.86
CA ASP A 171 -10.19 -3.37 -5.40
C ASP A 171 -11.08 -4.21 -4.46
N TRP A 172 -11.54 -3.60 -3.36
CA TRP A 172 -12.37 -4.25 -2.34
C TRP A 172 -13.61 -4.95 -2.91
N ASP A 173 -14.33 -4.31 -3.83
CA ASP A 173 -15.60 -4.82 -4.35
C ASP A 173 -15.42 -5.71 -5.60
N LYS A 174 -14.18 -5.98 -6.01
CA LYS A 174 -13.96 -6.82 -7.17
C LYS A 174 -14.15 -8.30 -6.81
N PRO A 175 -14.98 -9.02 -7.58
CA PRO A 175 -15.16 -10.45 -7.35
C PRO A 175 -13.82 -11.18 -7.51
N ALA A 176 -13.65 -12.29 -6.79
CA ALA A 176 -12.50 -13.16 -6.93
C ALA A 176 -12.26 -13.48 -8.41
N LYS A 177 -11.05 -13.28 -8.91
CA LYS A 177 -10.71 -13.69 -10.28
C LYS A 177 -10.83 -15.20 -10.36
N SER A 178 -11.73 -15.70 -11.22
CA SER A 178 -11.81 -17.14 -11.51
C SER A 178 -10.46 -17.62 -12.06
N ARG A 179 -9.84 -18.55 -11.34
CA ARG A 179 -8.63 -19.25 -11.82
C ARG A 179 -9.06 -20.53 -12.54
N TYR A 180 -9.68 -20.35 -13.73
CA TYR A 180 -9.93 -21.44 -14.67
C TYR A 180 -9.57 -20.99 -16.07
#